data_cdbd12ef3bd8c4995757b9e202285ef4
#
_entry.id   cdbd12ef3bd8c4995757b9e202285ef4
#
_cell.length_a   1.000
_cell.length_b   1.000
_cell.length_c   1.000
_cell.angle_alpha   90.00
_cell.angle_beta   90.00
_cell.angle_gamma   90.00
#
_symmetry.space_group_name_H-M   'P 1'
#
loop_
_entity.id
_entity.type
_entity.pdbx_description
1 polymer ?
#
loop_
_entity_poly.entity_id
_entity_poly.type
_entity_poly.pdbx_seq_one_letter_code
_entity_poly.pdbx_strand_id
1 'polypeptide(L)'
;MTTILNIKQYDLVFATSFETIHGVTGHIFEMIEYCFVCRRNGINAAMALLDGTDVNLLIGLLTSKYDFNQEEVADLTANIIVFTQPKIILANNLCIVDGSPRVNGCTIYADNVFLLRCYDGELDFFSNNKSIKRTHLLQDFSMYTERYEHLDIEVINYNKKLLWDRYHKPKTVNTNTAMFYMMNRCKARSVDEVAGYIDKHAFEHYLIITDIPERYQSLKSKQVSIEVVPVDNLFEKFDTYIYTPVTKVDCSPRFMVECAAFGKDIIYEIDYLDPGIVARQRGIEAGVETLLLKDNDLFIKYVNRCL
;
A
#
# COMPACT_ATOMS: atom_id res chain seq x y z
N MET A 1 -17.72 10.08 26.69
CA MET A 1 -17.13 11.28 26.06
C MET A 1 -16.75 10.94 24.63
N THR A 2 -17.07 11.79 23.67
CA THR A 2 -16.66 11.64 22.28
C THR A 2 -15.18 12.02 22.16
N THR A 3 -14.35 11.13 21.67
CA THR A 3 -12.91 11.34 21.56
C THR A 3 -12.63 12.10 20.26
N ILE A 4 -12.00 13.26 20.36
CA ILE A 4 -11.74 14.16 19.22
C ILE A 4 -10.24 14.25 18.98
N LEU A 5 -9.82 13.94 17.78
CA LEU A 5 -8.47 14.22 17.27
C LEU A 5 -8.49 15.56 16.54
N ASN A 6 -7.89 16.58 17.14
CA ASN A 6 -7.76 17.92 16.52
C ASN A 6 -6.36 18.09 15.94
N ILE A 7 -6.28 18.17 14.62
CA ILE A 7 -5.05 18.25 13.84
C ILE A 7 -5.08 19.41 12.82
N LYS A 8 -5.83 20.46 13.15
CA LYS A 8 -6.00 21.63 12.30
C LYS A 8 -4.73 22.48 12.09
N GLN A 9 -3.66 22.22 12.86
CA GLN A 9 -2.37 22.87 12.68
C GLN A 9 -1.63 22.43 11.41
N TYR A 10 -2.08 21.35 10.77
CA TYR A 10 -1.52 20.84 9.52
C TYR A 10 -2.43 21.18 8.35
N ASP A 11 -1.82 21.48 7.20
CA ASP A 11 -2.57 21.74 5.97
C ASP A 11 -3.08 20.44 5.36
N LEU A 12 -2.31 19.36 5.51
CA LEU A 12 -2.60 18.03 5.02
C LEU A 12 -2.38 16.96 6.10
N VAL A 13 -3.33 16.06 6.24
CA VAL A 13 -3.18 14.91 7.15
C VAL A 13 -3.45 13.61 6.41
N PHE A 14 -2.55 12.65 6.57
CA PHE A 14 -2.72 11.27 6.15
C PHE A 14 -3.21 10.44 7.35
N ALA A 15 -4.47 9.99 7.32
CA ALA A 15 -5.06 9.22 8.41
C ALA A 15 -5.17 7.74 8.03
N THR A 16 -4.55 6.88 8.84
CA THR A 16 -4.54 5.43 8.67
C THR A 16 -4.61 4.72 10.02
N SER A 17 -4.97 3.45 10.02
CA SER A 17 -4.77 2.58 11.17
C SER A 17 -3.57 1.67 10.95
N PHE A 18 -2.79 1.47 12.00
CA PHE A 18 -1.67 0.56 12.00
C PHE A 18 -1.88 -0.49 13.09
N GLU A 19 -2.36 -1.65 12.71
CA GLU A 19 -2.49 -2.78 13.62
C GLU A 19 -1.23 -3.63 13.54
N THR A 20 -0.43 -3.63 14.61
CA THR A 20 0.84 -4.38 14.71
C THR A 20 0.66 -5.89 14.52
N ILE A 21 -0.54 -6.43 14.81
CA ILE A 21 -0.87 -7.85 14.66
C ILE A 21 -0.79 -8.32 13.20
N HIS A 22 -0.94 -7.42 12.25
CA HIS A 22 -1.01 -7.73 10.82
C HIS A 22 0.19 -7.24 10.01
N GLY A 23 1.18 -6.68 10.68
CA GLY A 23 2.37 -6.08 10.06
C GLY A 23 2.06 -4.77 9.32
N VAL A 24 3.12 -4.15 8.81
CA VAL A 24 2.98 -2.95 7.99
C VAL A 24 2.50 -3.34 6.60
N THR A 25 1.30 -2.95 6.26
CA THR A 25 0.71 -3.21 4.95
C THR A 25 1.15 -2.19 3.91
N GLY A 26 1.05 -2.56 2.62
CA GLY A 26 1.54 -1.73 1.52
C GLY A 26 0.96 -0.32 1.47
N HIS A 27 -0.25 -0.09 1.97
CA HIS A 27 -0.88 1.24 1.99
C HIS A 27 -0.25 2.18 3.03
N ILE A 28 0.26 1.66 4.14
CA ILE A 28 0.95 2.51 5.14
C ILE A 28 2.24 3.06 4.53
N PHE A 29 3.02 2.22 3.87
CA PHE A 29 4.21 2.68 3.16
C PHE A 29 3.87 3.73 2.10
N GLU A 30 2.77 3.54 1.37
CA GLU A 30 2.31 4.50 0.38
C GLU A 30 1.98 5.86 1.02
N MET A 31 1.25 5.87 2.13
CA MET A 31 0.91 7.11 2.83
C MET A 31 2.15 7.81 3.39
N ILE A 32 3.13 7.05 3.88
CA ILE A 32 4.41 7.59 4.33
C ILE A 32 5.17 8.24 3.19
N GLU A 33 5.25 7.56 2.03
CA GLU A 33 5.92 8.09 0.84
C GLU A 33 5.27 9.38 0.35
N TYR A 34 3.94 9.42 0.30
CA TYR A 34 3.22 10.62 -0.10
C TYR A 34 3.37 11.75 0.93
N CYS A 35 3.33 11.44 2.23
CA CYS A 35 3.59 12.42 3.28
C CYS A 35 5.00 13.00 3.15
N PHE A 36 6.00 12.15 2.97
CA PHE A 36 7.39 12.57 2.78
C PHE A 36 7.54 13.50 1.57
N VAL A 37 6.98 13.14 0.40
CA VAL A 37 7.06 13.98 -0.80
C VAL A 37 6.32 15.29 -0.61
N CYS A 38 5.17 15.31 0.06
CA CYS A 38 4.47 16.54 0.40
C CYS A 38 5.33 17.46 1.27
N ARG A 39 5.95 16.94 2.33
CA ARG A 39 6.83 17.71 3.21
C ARG A 39 8.05 18.24 2.48
N ARG A 40 8.69 17.41 1.64
CA ARG A 40 9.80 17.81 0.77
C ARG A 40 9.43 18.95 -0.19
N ASN A 41 8.17 19.04 -0.57
CA ASN A 41 7.61 20.16 -1.36
C ASN A 41 7.13 21.35 -0.51
N GLY A 42 7.46 21.39 0.79
CA GLY A 42 7.11 22.50 1.68
C GLY A 42 5.66 22.49 2.17
N ILE A 43 4.91 21.42 1.95
CA ILE A 43 3.54 21.26 2.46
C ILE A 43 3.62 20.85 3.94
N ASN A 44 2.91 21.54 4.81
CA ASN A 44 2.81 21.21 6.23
C ASN A 44 1.91 19.99 6.44
N ALA A 45 2.48 18.79 6.19
CA ALA A 45 1.79 17.52 6.23
C ALA A 45 2.16 16.68 7.46
N ALA A 46 1.21 15.89 7.96
CA ALA A 46 1.42 14.94 9.07
C ALA A 46 0.72 13.60 8.81
N MET A 47 1.15 12.57 9.53
CA MET A 47 0.47 11.27 9.58
C MET A 47 -0.28 11.12 10.91
N ALA A 48 -1.54 10.76 10.84
CA ALA A 48 -2.34 10.34 12.00
C ALA A 48 -2.48 8.82 11.99
N LEU A 49 -1.84 8.17 12.96
CA LEU A 49 -1.91 6.73 13.15
C LEU A 49 -2.94 6.42 14.25
N LEU A 50 -4.03 5.78 13.86
CA LEU A 50 -5.13 5.47 14.77
C LEU A 50 -4.92 4.08 15.38
N ASP A 51 -5.09 4.01 16.70
CA ASP A 51 -5.04 2.80 17.52
C ASP A 51 -3.68 2.10 17.71
N GLY A 52 -3.06 2.36 18.83
CA GLY A 52 -2.06 1.49 19.47
C GLY A 52 -0.76 1.24 18.74
N THR A 53 -0.39 2.12 17.85
CA THR A 53 0.78 1.94 16.98
C THR A 53 2.10 2.06 17.76
N ASP A 54 2.96 1.07 17.60
CA ASP A 54 4.35 1.17 17.98
C ASP A 54 5.12 1.99 16.91
N VAL A 55 5.33 3.27 17.21
CA VAL A 55 6.06 4.19 16.31
C VAL A 55 7.49 3.73 16.11
N ASN A 56 8.13 3.11 17.12
CA ASN A 56 9.50 2.63 17.00
C ASN A 56 9.59 1.47 16.00
N LEU A 57 8.61 0.57 16.01
CA LEU A 57 8.51 -0.49 15.00
C LEU A 57 8.36 0.10 13.60
N LEU A 58 7.50 1.11 13.45
CA LEU A 58 7.31 1.78 12.16
C LEU A 58 8.60 2.44 11.67
N ILE A 59 9.32 3.16 12.56
CA ILE A 59 10.61 3.77 12.25
C ILE A 59 11.64 2.72 11.85
N GLY A 60 11.72 1.60 12.58
CA GLY A 60 12.59 0.48 12.25
C GLY A 60 12.32 -0.08 10.85
N LEU A 61 11.05 -0.22 10.49
CA LEU A 61 10.64 -0.69 9.15
C LEU A 61 10.96 0.35 8.06
N LEU A 62 10.80 1.64 8.35
CA LEU A 62 11.18 2.71 7.42
C LEU A 62 12.68 2.70 7.13
N THR A 63 13.51 2.66 8.17
CA THR A 63 14.96 2.65 8.04
C THR A 63 15.50 1.36 7.43
N SER A 64 14.78 0.25 7.54
CA SER A 64 15.15 -1.00 6.86
C SER A 64 14.80 -1.02 5.37
N LYS A 65 13.79 -0.25 4.96
CA LYS A 65 13.28 -0.23 3.58
C LYS A 65 13.81 0.94 2.75
N TYR A 66 14.01 2.09 3.41
CA TYR A 66 14.36 3.33 2.73
C TYR A 66 15.69 3.90 3.23
N ASP A 67 16.42 4.50 2.32
CA ASP A 67 17.66 5.24 2.57
C ASP A 67 17.34 6.69 2.95
N PHE A 68 16.59 6.85 4.07
CA PHE A 68 16.35 8.14 4.66
C PHE A 68 17.53 8.54 5.55
N ASN A 69 17.97 9.79 5.43
CA ASN A 69 18.95 10.33 6.36
C ASN A 69 18.33 10.65 7.73
N GLN A 70 19.16 10.95 8.72
CA GLN A 70 18.71 11.20 10.09
C GLN A 70 17.73 12.38 10.20
N GLU A 71 17.91 13.43 9.40
CA GLU A 71 17.02 14.61 9.43
C GLU A 71 15.65 14.26 8.84
N GLU A 72 15.60 13.48 7.75
CA GLU A 72 14.36 13.01 7.14
C GLU A 72 13.59 12.09 8.07
N VAL A 73 14.26 11.18 8.77
CA VAL A 73 13.63 10.30 9.77
C VAL A 73 13.11 11.13 10.95
N ALA A 74 13.90 12.10 11.44
CA ALA A 74 13.48 12.97 12.55
C ALA A 74 12.27 13.82 12.16
N ASP A 75 12.25 14.39 10.95
CA ASP A 75 11.13 15.18 10.46
C ASP A 75 9.86 14.33 10.32
N LEU A 76 9.94 13.15 9.70
CA LEU A 76 8.79 12.23 9.60
C LEU A 76 8.28 11.86 11.00
N THR A 77 9.18 11.49 11.92
CA THR A 77 8.82 11.07 13.28
C THR A 77 8.14 12.18 14.06
N ALA A 78 8.65 13.40 13.98
CA ALA A 78 8.07 14.57 14.67
C ALA A 78 6.64 14.90 14.18
N ASN A 79 6.27 14.42 12.99
CA ASN A 79 4.98 14.67 12.37
C ASN A 79 4.09 13.41 12.30
N ILE A 80 4.42 12.38 13.09
CA ILE A 80 3.54 11.23 13.34
C ILE A 80 2.74 11.49 14.62
N ILE A 81 1.43 11.48 14.49
CA ILE A 81 0.49 11.67 15.59
C ILE A 81 -0.17 10.32 15.87
N VAL A 82 0.05 9.78 17.05
CA VAL A 82 -0.62 8.54 17.49
C VAL A 82 -1.84 8.91 18.31
N PHE A 83 -2.98 8.35 18.00
CA PHE A 83 -4.21 8.63 18.70
C PHE A 83 -5.10 7.39 18.83
N THR A 84 -5.55 7.13 20.06
CA THR A 84 -6.36 5.94 20.37
C THR A 84 -7.84 6.23 20.23
N GLN A 85 -8.51 5.44 19.39
CA GLN A 85 -9.97 5.40 19.23
C GLN A 85 -10.65 6.78 19.05
N PRO A 86 -10.22 7.61 18.08
CA PRO A 86 -10.97 8.81 17.80
C PRO A 86 -12.36 8.47 17.24
N LYS A 87 -13.33 9.31 17.56
CA LYS A 87 -14.66 9.29 16.93
C LYS A 87 -14.80 10.43 15.93
N ILE A 88 -14.04 11.48 16.14
CA ILE A 88 -14.04 12.68 15.30
C ILE A 88 -12.60 13.05 14.99
N ILE A 89 -12.34 13.33 13.71
CA ILE A 89 -11.09 13.91 13.21
C ILE A 89 -11.41 15.32 12.71
N LEU A 90 -10.74 16.32 13.31
CA LEU A 90 -10.82 17.71 12.87
C LEU A 90 -9.52 18.06 12.14
N ALA A 91 -9.55 18.00 10.82
CA ALA A 91 -8.48 18.45 9.93
C ALA A 91 -8.77 19.86 9.40
N ASN A 92 -7.80 20.48 8.74
CA ASN A 92 -7.97 21.78 8.09
C ASN A 92 -8.41 21.61 6.63
N ASN A 93 -7.48 21.74 5.69
CA ASN A 93 -7.82 21.81 4.26
C ASN A 93 -8.04 20.41 3.67
N LEU A 94 -7.12 19.49 3.90
CA LEU A 94 -7.14 18.18 3.26
C LEU A 94 -6.84 17.04 4.25
N CYS A 95 -7.69 16.01 4.20
CA CYS A 95 -7.45 14.73 4.88
C CYS A 95 -7.39 13.60 3.84
N ILE A 96 -6.30 12.85 3.83
CA ILE A 96 -6.15 11.67 2.98
C ILE A 96 -6.32 10.43 3.84
N VAL A 97 -7.22 9.54 3.45
CA VAL A 97 -7.56 8.33 4.19
C VAL A 97 -7.29 7.08 3.36
N ASP A 98 -6.98 5.98 4.01
CA ASP A 98 -6.69 4.71 3.35
C ASP A 98 -7.88 3.74 3.28
N GLY A 99 -9.05 4.16 3.78
CA GLY A 99 -10.24 3.32 3.81
C GLY A 99 -10.17 2.17 4.85
N SER A 100 -9.26 2.24 5.82
CA SER A 100 -9.23 1.24 6.90
C SER A 100 -10.50 1.31 7.77
N PRO A 101 -10.97 0.17 8.34
CA PRO A 101 -12.19 0.15 9.15
C PRO A 101 -12.17 1.13 10.33
N ARG A 102 -10.99 1.41 10.89
CA ARG A 102 -10.83 2.36 12.00
C ARG A 102 -11.06 3.80 11.55
N VAL A 103 -10.50 4.16 10.40
CA VAL A 103 -10.71 5.48 9.80
C VAL A 103 -12.15 5.63 9.34
N ASN A 104 -12.72 4.60 8.71
CA ASN A 104 -14.12 4.60 8.27
C ASN A 104 -15.12 4.75 9.42
N GLY A 105 -14.75 4.34 10.64
CA GLY A 105 -15.55 4.53 11.85
C GLY A 105 -15.50 5.94 12.44
N CYS A 106 -14.70 6.86 11.86
CA CYS A 106 -14.57 8.25 12.30
C CYS A 106 -15.45 9.19 11.47
N THR A 107 -15.96 10.25 12.10
CA THR A 107 -16.50 11.40 11.39
C THR A 107 -15.38 12.40 11.10
N ILE A 108 -15.14 12.71 9.84
CA ILE A 108 -14.05 13.61 9.42
C ILE A 108 -14.63 14.97 9.06
N TYR A 109 -14.02 16.02 9.60
CA TYR A 109 -14.29 17.41 9.25
C TYR A 109 -13.04 17.96 8.58
N ALA A 110 -13.10 18.15 7.27
CA ALA A 110 -12.06 18.75 6.42
C ALA A 110 -12.75 19.45 5.24
N ASP A 111 -12.03 20.32 4.55
CA ASP A 111 -12.56 20.95 3.33
C ASP A 111 -12.55 19.94 2.16
N ASN A 112 -11.54 19.08 2.13
CA ASN A 112 -11.38 18.02 1.14
C ASN A 112 -11.01 16.70 1.81
N VAL A 113 -11.50 15.60 1.28
CA VAL A 113 -11.07 14.25 1.69
C VAL A 113 -10.72 13.43 0.45
N PHE A 114 -9.51 12.87 0.46
CA PHE A 114 -9.08 11.92 -0.56
C PHE A 114 -9.10 10.50 0.02
N LEU A 115 -9.69 9.56 -0.72
CA LEU A 115 -9.61 8.16 -0.42
C LEU A 115 -8.60 7.49 -1.35
N LEU A 116 -7.53 6.92 -0.80
CA LEU A 116 -6.44 6.33 -1.58
C LEU A 116 -6.83 5.06 -2.32
N ARG A 117 -7.83 4.34 -1.82
CA ARG A 117 -8.32 3.09 -2.42
C ARG A 117 -9.79 2.93 -2.16
N CYS A 118 -10.43 2.17 -3.01
CA CYS A 118 -11.84 1.87 -2.88
C CYS A 118 -12.13 0.37 -2.92
N TYR A 119 -12.81 -0.08 -1.88
CA TYR A 119 -13.49 -1.35 -1.80
C TYR A 119 -14.99 -1.11 -1.58
N ASP A 120 -15.81 -2.14 -1.70
CA ASP A 120 -17.26 -2.02 -1.48
C ASP A 120 -17.65 -1.38 -0.14
N GLY A 121 -16.93 -1.72 0.93
CA GLY A 121 -17.18 -1.17 2.27
C GLY A 121 -16.72 0.28 2.45
N GLU A 122 -15.93 0.81 1.55
CA GLU A 122 -15.42 2.18 1.60
C GLU A 122 -16.39 3.19 0.99
N LEU A 123 -17.32 2.73 0.15
CA LEU A 123 -18.46 3.53 -0.32
C LEU A 123 -19.34 3.97 0.84
N ASP A 124 -19.52 3.11 1.85
CA ASP A 124 -20.29 3.43 3.05
C ASP A 124 -19.65 4.57 3.84
N PHE A 125 -18.32 4.73 3.77
CA PHE A 125 -17.62 5.85 4.38
C PHE A 125 -18.17 7.19 3.88
N PHE A 126 -18.33 7.37 2.57
CA PHE A 126 -18.86 8.60 1.98
C PHE A 126 -20.34 8.80 2.31
N SER A 127 -21.12 7.73 2.27
CA SER A 127 -22.53 7.76 2.62
C SER A 127 -22.76 8.14 4.10
N ASN A 128 -21.83 7.75 4.96
CA ASN A 128 -21.90 8.01 6.40
C ASN A 128 -21.27 9.33 6.84
N ASN A 129 -20.32 9.88 6.05
CA ASN A 129 -19.62 11.14 6.35
C ASN A 129 -20.24 12.34 5.63
N LYS A 130 -21.49 12.67 5.96
CA LYS A 130 -22.23 13.81 5.36
C LYS A 130 -21.62 15.20 5.66
N SER A 131 -20.65 15.27 6.58
CA SER A 131 -19.97 16.52 6.96
C SER A 131 -18.79 16.86 6.03
N ILE A 132 -18.44 15.98 5.10
CA ILE A 132 -17.37 16.21 4.13
C ILE A 132 -17.89 17.20 3.09
N LYS A 133 -17.22 18.34 2.94
CA LYS A 133 -17.59 19.37 1.98
C LYS A 133 -17.28 18.96 0.54
N ARG A 134 -16.14 18.29 0.35
CA ARG A 134 -15.68 17.82 -0.94
C ARG A 134 -14.94 16.49 -0.76
N THR A 135 -15.16 15.57 -1.69
CA THR A 135 -14.57 14.24 -1.62
C THR A 135 -13.94 13.87 -2.95
N HIS A 136 -12.76 13.32 -2.89
CA HIS A 136 -12.01 12.87 -4.05
C HIS A 136 -11.57 11.44 -3.82
N LEU A 137 -11.60 10.64 -4.89
CA LEU A 137 -11.05 9.30 -4.92
C LEU A 137 -9.77 9.32 -5.75
N LEU A 138 -8.64 8.96 -5.15
CA LEU A 138 -7.35 8.95 -5.82
C LEU A 138 -7.09 7.69 -6.64
N GLN A 139 -7.55 6.55 -6.14
CA GLN A 139 -7.39 5.27 -6.84
C GLN A 139 -8.75 4.68 -7.08
N ASP A 140 -9.20 4.81 -8.32
CA ASP A 140 -10.43 4.16 -8.78
C ASP A 140 -10.10 2.92 -9.59
N PHE A 141 -10.94 1.93 -9.39
CA PHE A 141 -11.08 0.79 -10.26
C PHE A 141 -12.35 1.01 -11.06
N SER A 142 -12.21 1.17 -12.36
CA SER A 142 -13.30 1.51 -13.29
C SER A 142 -14.56 0.66 -13.12
N MET A 143 -14.42 -0.56 -12.60
CA MET A 143 -15.55 -1.43 -12.29
C MET A 143 -16.50 -0.90 -11.19
N TYR A 144 -16.06 0.10 -10.43
CA TYR A 144 -16.88 0.70 -9.36
C TYR A 144 -17.46 2.05 -9.73
N THR A 145 -17.10 2.62 -10.89
CA THR A 145 -17.51 3.96 -11.30
C THR A 145 -19.03 4.12 -11.27
N GLU A 146 -19.79 3.15 -11.76
CA GLU A 146 -21.25 3.16 -11.73
C GLU A 146 -21.85 3.25 -10.32
N ARG A 147 -21.11 2.76 -9.30
CA ARG A 147 -21.56 2.81 -7.90
C ARG A 147 -21.38 4.19 -7.26
N TYR A 148 -20.55 5.05 -7.86
CA TYR A 148 -20.26 6.40 -7.37
C TYR A 148 -21.10 7.48 -8.03
N GLU A 149 -21.82 7.20 -9.11
CA GLU A 149 -22.56 8.19 -9.90
C GLU A 149 -23.59 8.97 -9.05
N HIS A 150 -24.07 8.36 -7.95
CA HIS A 150 -25.01 9.01 -7.03
C HIS A 150 -24.34 9.80 -5.91
N LEU A 151 -23.02 9.74 -5.82
CA LEU A 151 -22.21 10.48 -4.84
C LEU A 151 -21.51 11.63 -5.56
N ASP A 152 -21.50 12.81 -4.94
CA ASP A 152 -20.75 13.96 -5.45
C ASP A 152 -19.24 13.78 -5.16
N ILE A 153 -18.61 12.88 -5.93
CA ILE A 153 -17.23 12.45 -5.75
C ILE A 153 -16.46 12.65 -7.05
N GLU A 154 -15.37 13.38 -7.00
CA GLU A 154 -14.42 13.43 -8.10
C GLU A 154 -13.53 12.18 -8.07
N VAL A 155 -13.57 11.37 -9.12
CA VAL A 155 -12.75 10.18 -9.27
C VAL A 155 -11.48 10.50 -10.05
N ILE A 156 -10.34 10.22 -9.47
CA ILE A 156 -9.04 10.44 -10.09
C ILE A 156 -8.36 9.08 -10.28
N ASN A 157 -8.20 8.70 -11.53
CA ASN A 157 -7.41 7.51 -11.86
C ASN A 157 -5.92 7.79 -11.61
N TYR A 158 -5.42 7.28 -10.51
CA TYR A 158 -4.05 7.48 -10.09
C TYR A 158 -3.40 6.15 -9.74
N ASN A 159 -2.42 5.74 -10.53
CA ASN A 159 -1.68 4.51 -10.25
C ASN A 159 -0.81 4.67 -9.01
N LYS A 160 -0.75 3.64 -8.18
CA LYS A 160 0.17 3.57 -7.05
C LYS A 160 1.60 3.77 -7.52
N LYS A 161 2.31 4.68 -6.85
CA LYS A 161 3.70 5.00 -7.15
C LYS A 161 4.59 4.72 -5.96
N LEU A 162 5.87 4.58 -6.24
CA LEU A 162 6.92 4.29 -5.26
C LEU A 162 7.88 5.46 -5.14
N LEU A 163 8.29 5.77 -3.94
CA LEU A 163 9.38 6.70 -3.65
C LEU A 163 10.74 6.03 -3.92
N TRP A 164 10.96 5.68 -5.20
CA TRP A 164 12.04 4.83 -5.65
C TRP A 164 13.43 5.37 -5.37
N ASP A 165 13.63 6.67 -5.40
CA ASP A 165 14.90 7.34 -5.12
C ASP A 165 15.37 7.12 -3.66
N ARG A 166 14.46 6.71 -2.78
CA ARG A 166 14.74 6.43 -1.37
C ARG A 166 14.76 4.96 -0.99
N TYR A 167 14.47 4.05 -1.91
CA TYR A 167 14.56 2.62 -1.60
C TYR A 167 16.02 2.16 -1.47
N HIS A 168 16.30 1.32 -0.47
CA HIS A 168 17.52 0.53 -0.46
C HIS A 168 17.53 -0.38 -1.70
N LYS A 169 18.59 -0.26 -2.49
CA LYS A 169 18.71 -1.04 -3.73
C LYS A 169 19.27 -2.42 -3.40
N PRO A 170 18.53 -3.51 -3.69
CA PRO A 170 19.05 -4.87 -3.51
C PRO A 170 20.20 -5.11 -4.50
N LYS A 171 21.08 -6.02 -4.12
CA LYS A 171 22.08 -6.52 -5.06
C LYS A 171 21.39 -7.33 -6.15
N THR A 172 21.80 -7.12 -7.39
CA THR A 172 21.34 -7.97 -8.49
C THR A 172 22.02 -9.32 -8.37
N VAL A 173 21.23 -10.35 -8.08
CA VAL A 173 21.68 -11.75 -8.01
C VAL A 173 20.79 -12.52 -8.96
N ASN A 174 21.37 -13.31 -9.84
CA ASN A 174 20.63 -14.27 -10.64
C ASN A 174 20.65 -15.62 -9.89
N THR A 175 19.51 -16.01 -9.36
CA THR A 175 19.35 -17.21 -8.50
C THR A 175 18.56 -18.32 -9.20
N ASN A 176 18.02 -18.06 -10.41
CA ASN A 176 17.04 -18.92 -11.09
C ASN A 176 15.93 -19.42 -10.14
N THR A 177 15.47 -18.50 -9.29
CA THR A 177 14.48 -18.76 -8.25
C THR A 177 13.16 -18.07 -8.55
N ALA A 178 12.08 -18.82 -8.57
CA ALA A 178 10.72 -18.28 -8.59
C ALA A 178 10.16 -18.15 -7.17
N MET A 179 9.42 -17.09 -6.91
CA MET A 179 8.87 -16.79 -5.59
C MET A 179 7.35 -16.72 -5.61
N PHE A 180 6.72 -17.30 -4.59
CA PHE A 180 5.31 -17.16 -4.24
C PHE A 180 5.15 -16.35 -2.96
N TYR A 181 4.24 -15.39 -2.95
CA TYR A 181 3.90 -14.59 -1.77
C TYR A 181 2.53 -15.02 -1.22
N MET A 182 2.53 -15.92 -0.22
CA MET A 182 1.37 -16.66 0.28
C MET A 182 0.96 -16.20 1.67
N MET A 183 0.31 -15.04 1.76
CA MET A 183 -0.16 -14.47 3.03
C MET A 183 -1.58 -14.93 3.36
N ASN A 184 -1.81 -15.34 4.60
CA ASN A 184 -3.05 -15.95 5.07
C ASN A 184 -4.31 -15.14 4.75
N ARG A 185 -4.24 -13.83 4.88
CA ARG A 185 -5.43 -12.97 4.78
C ARG A 185 -6.08 -12.89 3.40
N CYS A 186 -5.31 -12.95 2.32
CA CYS A 186 -5.88 -12.67 0.99
C CYS A 186 -5.14 -13.29 -0.20
N LYS A 187 -4.01 -13.97 0.03
CA LYS A 187 -3.13 -14.45 -1.05
C LYS A 187 -2.71 -15.91 -0.94
N ALA A 188 -3.09 -16.59 0.15
CA ALA A 188 -2.68 -17.97 0.39
C ALA A 188 -3.51 -18.95 -0.45
N ARG A 189 -2.90 -19.50 -1.49
CA ARG A 189 -3.44 -20.62 -2.27
C ARG A 189 -3.37 -21.92 -1.48
N SER A 190 -4.15 -22.92 -1.90
CA SER A 190 -4.01 -24.28 -1.36
C SER A 190 -2.65 -24.88 -1.70
N VAL A 191 -2.23 -25.89 -0.94
CA VAL A 191 -0.98 -26.62 -1.18
C VAL A 191 -0.98 -27.22 -2.57
N ASP A 192 -2.10 -27.83 -2.99
CA ASP A 192 -2.23 -28.49 -4.28
C ASP A 192 -2.14 -27.49 -5.46
N GLU A 193 -2.72 -26.30 -5.31
CA GLU A 193 -2.58 -25.23 -6.32
C GLU A 193 -1.12 -24.78 -6.46
N VAL A 194 -0.42 -24.58 -5.33
CA VAL A 194 1.00 -24.18 -5.35
C VAL A 194 1.85 -25.28 -5.95
N ALA A 195 1.60 -26.55 -5.60
CA ALA A 195 2.26 -27.70 -6.20
C ALA A 195 2.05 -27.73 -7.73
N GLY A 196 0.82 -27.52 -8.19
CA GLY A 196 0.49 -27.43 -9.61
C GLY A 196 1.23 -26.33 -10.36
N TYR A 197 1.44 -25.16 -9.73
CA TYR A 197 2.25 -24.09 -10.32
C TYR A 197 3.73 -24.45 -10.36
N ILE A 198 4.26 -25.11 -9.32
CA ILE A 198 5.64 -25.60 -9.30
C ILE A 198 5.86 -26.59 -10.45
N ASP A 199 4.94 -27.54 -10.64
CA ASP A 199 5.02 -28.53 -11.71
C ASP A 199 4.88 -27.93 -13.13
N LYS A 200 4.13 -26.82 -13.22
CA LYS A 200 3.90 -26.10 -14.48
C LYS A 200 5.13 -25.33 -14.97
N HIS A 201 5.95 -24.83 -14.06
CA HIS A 201 7.10 -24.00 -14.36
C HIS A 201 8.42 -24.72 -14.09
N ALA A 202 9.45 -24.40 -14.87
CA ALA A 202 10.76 -25.09 -14.82
C ALA A 202 11.85 -24.21 -14.20
N PHE A 203 11.67 -23.82 -12.92
CA PHE A 203 12.72 -23.13 -12.17
C PHE A 203 13.59 -24.11 -11.39
N GLU A 204 14.84 -23.75 -11.17
CA GLU A 204 15.75 -24.59 -10.34
C GLU A 204 15.35 -24.54 -8.87
N HIS A 205 14.86 -23.37 -8.42
CA HIS A 205 14.44 -23.16 -7.05
C HIS A 205 13.10 -22.43 -6.96
N TYR A 206 12.36 -22.72 -5.88
CA TYR A 206 11.13 -22.04 -5.52
C TYR A 206 11.23 -21.53 -4.08
N LEU A 207 10.81 -20.30 -3.86
CA LEU A 207 10.75 -19.65 -2.56
C LEU A 207 9.30 -19.34 -2.20
N ILE A 208 8.79 -19.92 -1.14
CA ILE A 208 7.46 -19.61 -0.62
C ILE A 208 7.62 -18.68 0.59
N ILE A 209 7.14 -17.44 0.44
CA ILE A 209 7.10 -16.46 1.52
C ILE A 209 5.69 -16.48 2.12
N THR A 210 5.59 -16.69 3.43
CA THR A 210 4.29 -16.87 4.08
C THR A 210 4.33 -16.47 5.56
N ASP A 211 3.15 -16.18 6.13
CA ASP A 211 2.90 -16.05 7.58
C ASP A 211 2.30 -17.32 8.19
N ILE A 212 2.10 -18.37 7.39
CA ILE A 212 1.55 -19.69 7.79
C ILE A 212 2.44 -20.85 7.28
N PRO A 213 3.70 -20.93 7.69
CA PRO A 213 4.67 -21.87 7.11
C PRO A 213 4.25 -23.34 7.26
N GLU A 214 3.53 -23.70 8.31
CA GLU A 214 3.03 -25.05 8.57
C GLU A 214 2.12 -25.56 7.43
N ARG A 215 1.38 -24.65 6.78
CA ARG A 215 0.51 -24.98 5.66
C ARG A 215 1.26 -25.57 4.46
N TYR A 216 2.49 -25.10 4.22
CA TYR A 216 3.28 -25.47 3.03
C TYR A 216 4.42 -26.43 3.31
N GLN A 217 4.55 -26.96 4.54
CA GLN A 217 5.66 -27.84 4.93
C GLN A 217 5.79 -29.09 4.06
N SER A 218 4.68 -29.62 3.55
CA SER A 218 4.70 -30.78 2.65
C SER A 218 5.37 -30.51 1.30
N LEU A 219 5.48 -29.25 0.88
CA LEU A 219 6.16 -28.85 -0.35
C LEU A 219 7.66 -28.67 -0.17
N LYS A 220 8.16 -28.60 1.07
CA LYS A 220 9.56 -28.37 1.35
C LYS A 220 10.44 -29.49 0.79
N SER A 221 11.42 -29.13 -0.02
CA SER A 221 12.34 -30.04 -0.69
C SER A 221 13.70 -29.38 -0.93
N LYS A 222 14.59 -30.01 -1.67
CA LYS A 222 15.83 -29.37 -2.11
C LYS A 222 15.61 -28.20 -3.07
N GLN A 223 14.48 -28.23 -3.80
CA GLN A 223 14.10 -27.19 -4.76
C GLN A 223 13.14 -26.14 -4.17
N VAL A 224 12.45 -26.46 -3.07
CA VAL A 224 11.43 -25.58 -2.46
C VAL A 224 11.87 -25.18 -1.06
N SER A 225 12.06 -23.90 -0.84
CA SER A 225 12.29 -23.29 0.48
C SER A 225 11.06 -22.51 0.95
N ILE A 226 10.89 -22.44 2.26
CA ILE A 226 9.79 -21.71 2.91
C ILE A 226 10.41 -20.74 3.90
N GLU A 227 10.11 -19.46 3.75
CA GLU A 227 10.54 -18.41 4.66
C GLU A 227 9.34 -17.66 5.26
N VAL A 228 9.49 -17.27 6.52
CA VAL A 228 8.43 -16.56 7.26
C VAL A 228 8.67 -15.05 7.21
N VAL A 229 7.63 -14.28 6.93
CA VAL A 229 7.72 -12.83 6.93
C VAL A 229 7.97 -12.27 8.34
N PRO A 230 8.76 -11.19 8.50
CA PRO A 230 9.50 -10.46 7.46
C PRO A 230 10.75 -11.20 6.99
N VAL A 231 11.09 -11.06 5.72
CA VAL A 231 12.28 -11.68 5.12
C VAL A 231 13.30 -10.59 4.78
N ASP A 232 14.48 -10.70 5.36
CA ASP A 232 15.57 -9.77 5.08
C ASP A 232 16.10 -9.95 3.65
N ASN A 233 16.40 -8.83 2.99
CA ASN A 233 16.92 -8.80 1.62
C ASN A 233 16.10 -9.62 0.63
N LEU A 234 14.76 -9.61 0.78
CA LEU A 234 13.85 -10.44 0.00
C LEU A 234 14.13 -10.35 -1.51
N PHE A 235 14.32 -9.15 -2.06
CA PHE A 235 14.55 -8.96 -3.50
C PHE A 235 15.92 -9.44 -4.00
N GLU A 236 16.81 -9.92 -3.12
CA GLU A 236 18.05 -10.60 -3.49
C GLU A 236 17.91 -12.13 -3.63
N LYS A 237 16.75 -12.69 -3.20
CA LYS A 237 16.54 -14.13 -3.07
C LYS A 237 15.81 -14.77 -4.25
N PHE A 238 15.23 -13.96 -5.15
CA PHE A 238 14.47 -14.47 -6.30
C PHE A 238 14.64 -13.58 -7.53
N ASP A 239 14.35 -14.14 -8.68
CA ASP A 239 14.36 -13.44 -9.96
C ASP A 239 12.97 -13.24 -10.53
N THR A 240 12.06 -14.19 -10.29
CA THR A 240 10.71 -14.19 -10.84
C THR A 240 9.67 -14.25 -9.74
N TYR A 241 8.69 -13.38 -9.79
CA TYR A 241 7.50 -13.43 -8.92
C TYR A 241 6.35 -14.11 -9.66
N ILE A 242 5.86 -15.23 -9.12
CA ILE A 242 4.65 -15.88 -9.62
C ILE A 242 3.45 -15.32 -8.86
N TYR A 243 2.69 -14.45 -9.55
CA TYR A 243 1.54 -13.77 -8.98
C TYR A 243 0.28 -14.62 -9.14
N THR A 244 -0.29 -15.05 -8.02
CA THR A 244 -1.43 -15.98 -7.95
C THR A 244 -2.53 -15.41 -7.05
N PRO A 245 -3.26 -14.35 -7.46
CA PRO A 245 -4.27 -13.73 -6.63
C PRO A 245 -5.42 -14.69 -6.32
N VAL A 246 -5.89 -14.71 -5.08
CA VAL A 246 -7.04 -15.53 -4.64
C VAL A 246 -8.35 -14.79 -4.87
N THR A 247 -8.34 -13.48 -4.76
CA THR A 247 -9.51 -12.62 -4.94
C THR A 247 -9.52 -12.01 -6.33
N LYS A 248 -10.71 -11.82 -6.90
CA LYS A 248 -10.87 -11.11 -8.18
C LYS A 248 -10.46 -9.64 -8.12
N VAL A 249 -10.38 -9.10 -6.91
CA VAL A 249 -10.02 -7.71 -6.66
C VAL A 249 -8.78 -7.67 -5.77
N ASP A 250 -7.61 -7.51 -6.36
CA ASP A 250 -6.39 -7.10 -5.65
C ASP A 250 -6.09 -5.66 -6.03
N CYS A 251 -6.76 -4.75 -5.36
CA CYS A 251 -6.73 -3.34 -5.73
C CYS A 251 -5.39 -2.66 -5.53
N SER A 252 -4.42 -3.30 -4.96
CA SER A 252 -3.16 -2.62 -4.69
C SER A 252 -1.97 -3.57 -4.56
N PRO A 253 -1.63 -4.30 -5.63
CA PRO A 253 -0.47 -5.18 -5.61
C PRO A 253 0.84 -4.36 -5.61
N ARG A 254 1.10 -3.63 -4.51
CA ARG A 254 2.33 -2.83 -4.34
C ARG A 254 3.57 -3.68 -4.61
N PHE A 255 3.53 -4.93 -4.18
CA PHE A 255 4.63 -5.85 -4.36
C PHE A 255 4.96 -6.11 -5.83
N MET A 256 3.97 -6.12 -6.74
CA MET A 256 4.21 -6.20 -8.19
C MET A 256 5.00 -4.99 -8.70
N VAL A 257 4.64 -3.78 -8.26
CA VAL A 257 5.32 -2.55 -8.65
C VAL A 257 6.76 -2.55 -8.10
N GLU A 258 6.95 -3.02 -6.87
CA GLU A 258 8.29 -3.18 -6.29
C GLU A 258 9.11 -4.21 -7.08
N CYS A 259 8.53 -5.37 -7.41
CA CYS A 259 9.20 -6.37 -8.26
C CYS A 259 9.65 -5.76 -9.59
N ALA A 260 8.76 -5.09 -10.30
CA ALA A 260 9.10 -4.44 -11.58
C ALA A 260 10.21 -3.39 -11.41
N ALA A 261 10.14 -2.56 -10.37
CA ALA A 261 11.15 -1.54 -10.09
C ALA A 261 12.53 -2.15 -9.75
N PHE A 262 12.56 -3.34 -9.14
CA PHE A 262 13.78 -4.09 -8.87
C PHE A 262 14.22 -5.00 -10.04
N GLY A 263 13.57 -4.89 -11.20
CA GLY A 263 13.92 -5.67 -12.40
C GLY A 263 13.61 -7.17 -12.27
N LYS A 264 12.59 -7.52 -11.47
CA LYS A 264 12.13 -8.90 -11.34
C LYS A 264 11.07 -9.21 -12.39
N ASP A 265 11.14 -10.40 -12.96
CA ASP A 265 10.10 -10.89 -13.85
C ASP A 265 8.81 -11.19 -13.08
N ILE A 266 7.65 -11.03 -13.74
CA ILE A 266 6.36 -11.33 -13.15
C ILE A 266 5.61 -12.29 -14.06
N ILE A 267 5.24 -13.45 -13.52
CA ILE A 267 4.34 -14.42 -14.16
C ILE A 267 2.96 -14.28 -13.53
N TYR A 268 1.95 -14.10 -14.37
CA TYR A 268 0.56 -13.96 -13.94
C TYR A 268 -0.17 -15.30 -14.07
N GLU A 269 -0.48 -15.92 -12.93
CA GLU A 269 -1.30 -17.14 -12.84
C GLU A 269 -2.73 -16.76 -12.42
N ILE A 270 -3.48 -16.20 -13.35
CA ILE A 270 -4.84 -15.68 -13.14
C ILE A 270 -5.73 -16.02 -14.34
N ASP A 271 -6.94 -16.47 -14.04
CA ASP A 271 -7.96 -16.78 -15.06
C ASP A 271 -8.77 -15.53 -15.47
N TYR A 272 -8.57 -14.42 -14.78
CA TYR A 272 -9.26 -13.15 -15.00
C TYR A 272 -8.32 -11.98 -14.72
N LEU A 273 -8.55 -10.85 -15.37
CA LEU A 273 -7.83 -9.60 -15.10
C LEU A 273 -8.78 -8.58 -14.48
N ASP A 274 -8.53 -8.25 -13.21
CA ASP A 274 -9.14 -7.10 -12.56
C ASP A 274 -8.66 -5.80 -13.21
N PRO A 275 -9.51 -4.78 -13.40
CA PRO A 275 -9.12 -3.50 -13.98
C PRO A 275 -7.94 -2.84 -13.27
N GLY A 276 -7.83 -2.98 -11.94
CA GLY A 276 -6.69 -2.48 -11.17
C GLY A 276 -5.39 -3.21 -11.51
N ILE A 277 -5.44 -4.52 -11.70
CA ILE A 277 -4.30 -5.33 -12.14
C ILE A 277 -3.90 -4.94 -13.58
N VAL A 278 -4.88 -4.81 -14.47
CA VAL A 278 -4.65 -4.36 -15.86
C VAL A 278 -4.00 -2.98 -15.89
N ALA A 279 -4.48 -2.02 -15.11
CA ALA A 279 -3.90 -0.69 -15.04
C ALA A 279 -2.44 -0.73 -14.57
N ARG A 280 -2.12 -1.57 -13.57
CA ARG A 280 -0.75 -1.74 -13.09
C ARG A 280 0.13 -2.46 -14.10
N GLN A 281 -0.37 -3.51 -14.73
CA GLN A 281 0.35 -4.20 -15.80
C GLN A 281 0.69 -3.23 -16.93
N ARG A 282 -0.26 -2.41 -17.39
CA ARG A 282 -0.01 -1.37 -18.39
C ARG A 282 1.04 -0.34 -17.93
N GLY A 283 1.02 0.05 -16.66
CA GLY A 283 2.05 0.92 -16.09
C GLY A 283 3.43 0.27 -16.10
N ILE A 284 3.52 -1.01 -15.78
CA ILE A 284 4.77 -1.79 -15.84
C ILE A 284 5.26 -1.92 -17.29
N GLU A 285 4.37 -2.23 -18.23
CA GLU A 285 4.67 -2.33 -19.66
C GLU A 285 5.07 -0.97 -20.29
N ALA A 286 4.47 0.13 -19.82
CA ALA A 286 4.83 1.49 -20.23
C ALA A 286 6.18 1.96 -19.67
N GLY A 287 6.77 1.18 -18.78
CA GLY A 287 8.07 1.45 -18.14
C GLY A 287 7.93 1.89 -16.70
N VAL A 288 8.84 1.38 -15.88
CA VAL A 288 8.87 1.59 -14.42
C VAL A 288 8.86 3.08 -14.05
N GLU A 289 9.42 3.95 -14.89
CA GLU A 289 9.45 5.40 -14.69
C GLU A 289 8.05 6.01 -14.45
N THR A 290 7.00 5.41 -15.02
CA THR A 290 5.61 5.87 -14.84
C THR A 290 5.06 5.56 -13.45
N LEU A 291 5.71 4.64 -12.74
CA LEU A 291 5.31 4.17 -11.41
C LEU A 291 6.15 4.82 -10.29
N LEU A 292 7.00 5.78 -10.62
CA LEU A 292 7.84 6.48 -9.65
C LEU A 292 7.15 7.74 -9.14
N LEU A 293 7.14 7.90 -7.82
CA LEU A 293 6.67 9.10 -7.15
C LEU A 293 7.76 10.19 -7.23
N LYS A 294 7.44 11.31 -7.84
CA LYS A 294 8.36 12.45 -8.05
C LYS A 294 7.80 13.72 -7.40
N ASP A 295 8.66 14.68 -7.11
CA ASP A 295 8.27 15.96 -6.49
C ASP A 295 7.26 16.76 -7.31
N ASN A 296 7.26 16.62 -8.63
CA ASN A 296 6.33 17.27 -9.53
C ASN A 296 5.18 16.37 -10.00
N ASP A 297 4.92 15.30 -9.26
CA ASP A 297 3.90 14.32 -9.59
C ASP A 297 2.49 14.93 -9.67
N LEU A 298 1.60 14.25 -10.40
CA LEU A 298 0.20 14.62 -10.49
C LEU A 298 -0.47 14.67 -9.11
N PHE A 299 -0.07 13.78 -8.20
CA PHE A 299 -0.55 13.77 -6.82
C PHE A 299 -0.26 15.10 -6.13
N ILE A 300 0.97 15.62 -6.21
CA ILE A 300 1.35 16.91 -5.60
C ILE A 300 0.56 18.07 -6.22
N LYS A 301 0.31 18.02 -7.53
CA LYS A 301 -0.54 19.03 -8.19
C LYS A 301 -1.97 19.01 -7.67
N TYR A 302 -2.53 17.82 -7.41
CA TYR A 302 -3.85 17.69 -6.81
C TYR A 302 -3.89 18.21 -5.38
N VAL A 303 -2.92 17.84 -4.56
CA VAL A 303 -2.79 18.34 -3.19
C VAL A 303 -2.75 19.87 -3.18
N ASN A 304 -1.88 20.50 -3.98
CA ASN A 304 -1.76 21.96 -4.07
C ASN A 304 -3.03 22.67 -4.55
N ARG A 305 -3.90 21.99 -5.29
CA ARG A 305 -5.22 22.58 -5.69
C ARG A 305 -6.24 22.55 -4.56
N CYS A 306 -6.03 21.73 -3.54
CA CYS A 306 -6.93 21.57 -2.41
C CYS A 306 -6.47 22.32 -1.15
N LEU A 307 -5.22 22.80 -1.12
CA LEU A 307 -4.68 23.64 -0.06
C LEU A 307 -4.91 25.11 -0.36
#